data_4ac9c5ed93b1349a310f1f653f23ac5f
#
_entry.id   4ac9c5ed93b1349a310f1f653f23ac5f
#
_cell.length_a   1.000
_cell.length_b   1.000
_cell.length_c   1.000
_cell.angle_alpha   90.00
_cell.angle_beta   90.00
_cell.angle_gamma   90.00
#
_symmetry.space_group_name_H-M   'P 1'
#
loop_
_entity.id
_entity.type
_entity.pdbx_description
1 polymer ?
#
loop_
_entity_poly.entity_id
_entity_poly.type
_entity_poly.pdbx_seq_one_letter_code
_entity_poly.pdbx_strand_id
1 'polypeptide(L)'
;TPVTTQMIVEICREQNKKIIIDPKGSDYSKYAGATLVKPNLKEFSEATGRKYNPQAADFLAQAKQGAEFLFAKYGIKNLIITLSEYGMLHIGADDADDIQQVPTEAKEVFDVSGAGDTALATLGAALGCDTPIKDALKLANTASGIVVGKLGTATVSAEEMRNALSCRETADNNWPQKRKVVTLEQAEKIVAELRKQNKIIGFTNGCFDCCHLGHLHSFIEAKKHCDVLFVAMNSDACVKRHKGENRPIQDEKTRALLLASLEFVDYVIVFNDDVPMNIVKALRPDVIAKEGYPIEKWPEAQFVLSYGGKPIVLQRLEGYSTSNLAAKMKG
;
A
#
# COMPACT_ATOMS: atom_id res chain seq x y z
N THR A 1 41.91 8.92 8.09
CA THR A 1 42.67 8.01 9.00
C THR A 1 41.72 7.44 10.05
N PRO A 2 42.00 6.29 10.70
CA PRO A 2 41.18 5.77 11.79
C PRO A 2 40.93 6.80 12.90
N VAL A 3 41.96 7.56 13.26
CA VAL A 3 41.87 8.63 14.28
C VAL A 3 40.87 9.71 13.87
N THR A 4 40.94 10.21 12.65
CA THR A 4 40.01 11.24 12.15
C THR A 4 38.57 10.74 12.14
N THR A 5 38.35 9.48 11.74
CA THR A 5 37.01 8.88 11.72
C THR A 5 36.45 8.79 13.14
N GLN A 6 37.26 8.33 14.10
CA GLN A 6 36.83 8.22 15.49
C GLN A 6 36.50 9.60 16.11
N MET A 7 37.32 10.63 15.85
CA MET A 7 37.02 12.00 16.28
C MET A 7 35.69 12.51 15.73
N ILE A 8 35.37 12.24 14.45
CA ILE A 8 34.09 12.64 13.84
C ILE A 8 32.93 11.92 14.55
N VAL A 9 33.06 10.61 14.81
CA VAL A 9 32.03 9.84 15.54
C VAL A 9 31.79 10.41 16.93
N GLU A 10 32.87 10.74 17.65
CA GLU A 10 32.81 11.35 18.99
C GLU A 10 32.11 12.71 18.97
N ILE A 11 32.50 13.61 18.07
CA ILE A 11 31.88 14.93 17.90
C ILE A 11 30.39 14.79 17.57
N CYS A 12 30.01 13.91 16.66
CA CYS A 12 28.61 13.68 16.33
C CYS A 12 27.81 13.19 17.53
N ARG A 13 28.39 12.29 18.34
CA ARG A 13 27.76 11.77 19.55
C ARG A 13 27.61 12.89 20.64
N GLU A 14 28.62 13.68 20.84
CA GLU A 14 28.56 14.81 21.78
C GLU A 14 27.53 15.86 21.38
N GLN A 15 27.38 16.09 20.08
CA GLN A 15 26.41 17.03 19.51
C GLN A 15 25.01 16.40 19.28
N ASN A 16 24.79 15.16 19.74
CA ASN A 16 23.56 14.39 19.53
C ASN A 16 23.15 14.34 18.05
N LYS A 17 24.15 14.20 17.16
CA LYS A 17 23.93 14.08 15.72
C LYS A 17 24.03 12.62 15.29
N LYS A 18 23.11 12.20 14.40
CA LYS A 18 23.16 10.87 13.80
C LYS A 18 24.33 10.78 12.84
N ILE A 19 25.10 9.70 12.89
CA ILE A 19 26.18 9.41 11.96
C ILE A 19 25.95 8.06 11.31
N ILE A 20 25.99 8.05 9.98
CA ILE A 20 25.81 6.88 9.12
C ILE A 20 27.10 6.64 8.37
N ILE A 21 27.60 5.43 8.39
CA ILE A 21 28.92 5.07 7.83
C ILE A 21 28.78 4.00 6.75
N ASP A 22 29.39 4.26 5.59
CA ASP A 22 29.70 3.26 4.58
C ASP A 22 31.12 2.71 4.88
N PRO A 23 31.22 1.49 5.45
CA PRO A 23 32.49 1.02 5.98
C PRO A 23 33.46 0.62 4.86
N LYS A 24 34.75 0.71 5.16
CA LYS A 24 35.83 0.21 4.31
C LYS A 24 36.83 -0.61 5.13
N GLY A 25 37.12 -1.80 4.60
CA GLY A 25 38.00 -2.78 5.29
C GLY A 25 37.24 -3.65 6.29
N SER A 26 37.94 -4.60 6.90
CA SER A 26 37.37 -5.60 7.82
C SER A 26 37.39 -5.15 9.30
N ASP A 27 38.17 -4.14 9.64
CA ASP A 27 38.24 -3.60 11.00
C ASP A 27 37.29 -2.40 11.18
N TYR A 28 36.28 -2.60 11.99
CA TYR A 28 35.25 -1.59 12.28
C TYR A 28 35.50 -0.83 13.60
N SER A 29 36.68 -1.00 14.24
CA SER A 29 37.04 -0.31 15.47
C SER A 29 36.95 1.21 15.34
N LYS A 30 37.35 1.76 14.18
CA LYS A 30 37.27 3.19 13.85
C LYS A 30 35.83 3.73 13.71
N TYR A 31 34.82 2.88 13.69
CA TYR A 31 33.41 3.22 13.58
C TYR A 31 32.64 3.02 14.88
N ALA A 32 33.34 2.67 15.96
CA ALA A 32 32.73 2.42 17.28
C ALA A 32 31.89 3.64 17.72
N GLY A 33 30.65 3.39 18.12
CA GLY A 33 29.71 4.43 18.54
C GLY A 33 28.94 5.12 17.39
N ALA A 34 29.11 4.68 16.13
CA ALA A 34 28.28 5.17 15.01
C ALA A 34 26.79 4.80 15.22
N THR A 35 25.91 5.68 14.76
CA THR A 35 24.46 5.44 14.82
C THR A 35 24.05 4.25 13.93
N LEU A 36 24.64 4.18 12.75
CA LEU A 36 24.37 3.16 11.75
C LEU A 36 25.62 2.89 10.90
N VAL A 37 25.88 1.62 10.63
CA VAL A 37 26.90 1.19 9.66
C VAL A 37 26.22 0.42 8.53
N LYS A 38 26.55 0.76 7.28
CA LYS A 38 25.94 0.20 6.07
C LYS A 38 26.97 -0.58 5.22
N PRO A 39 27.36 -1.80 5.58
CA PRO A 39 28.18 -2.65 4.76
C PRO A 39 27.40 -3.24 3.58
N ASN A 40 28.09 -3.60 2.50
CA ASN A 40 27.60 -4.59 1.58
C ASN A 40 27.87 -6.02 2.10
N LEU A 41 27.30 -7.05 1.45
CA LEU A 41 27.45 -8.43 1.90
C LEU A 41 28.91 -8.90 1.97
N LYS A 42 29.76 -8.42 1.05
CA LYS A 42 31.18 -8.74 1.05
C LYS A 42 31.89 -8.10 2.23
N GLU A 43 31.69 -6.81 2.46
CA GLU A 43 32.25 -6.07 3.59
C GLU A 43 31.80 -6.66 4.94
N PHE A 44 30.51 -7.06 5.03
CA PHE A 44 29.98 -7.74 6.20
C PHE A 44 30.64 -9.11 6.42
N SER A 45 30.85 -9.88 5.34
CA SER A 45 31.54 -11.17 5.38
C SER A 45 32.99 -11.02 5.84
N GLU A 46 33.70 -10.02 5.32
CA GLU A 46 35.08 -9.72 5.71
C GLU A 46 35.20 -9.29 7.16
N ALA A 47 34.29 -8.44 7.64
CA ALA A 47 34.29 -7.94 9.01
C ALA A 47 33.95 -9.02 10.06
N THR A 48 33.10 -9.97 9.72
CA THR A 48 32.73 -11.10 10.59
C THR A 48 33.62 -12.32 10.45
N GLY A 49 34.42 -12.39 9.38
CA GLY A 49 35.22 -13.56 9.04
C GLY A 49 34.40 -14.78 8.61
N ARG A 50 33.14 -14.58 8.18
CA ARG A 50 32.20 -15.62 7.79
C ARG A 50 31.71 -15.41 6.35
N LYS A 51 31.26 -16.48 5.70
CA LYS A 51 30.60 -16.39 4.39
C LYS A 51 29.10 -16.52 4.57
N TYR A 52 28.34 -15.71 3.85
CA TYR A 52 26.88 -15.67 3.90
C TYR A 52 26.29 -15.94 2.53
N ASN A 53 25.18 -16.69 2.48
CA ASN A 53 24.42 -16.92 1.27
C ASN A 53 22.97 -16.42 1.49
N PRO A 54 22.53 -15.33 0.85
CA PRO A 54 21.18 -14.78 1.01
C PRO A 54 20.05 -15.74 0.61
N GLN A 55 20.36 -16.81 -0.15
CA GLN A 55 19.38 -17.84 -0.55
C GLN A 55 19.28 -19.00 0.45
N ALA A 56 20.15 -19.08 1.43
CA ALA A 56 20.10 -20.15 2.42
C ALA A 56 18.92 -19.96 3.38
N ALA A 57 18.26 -21.05 3.74
CA ALA A 57 17.10 -21.01 4.64
C ALA A 57 17.42 -20.43 6.03
N ASP A 58 18.66 -20.55 6.48
CA ASP A 58 19.17 -20.07 7.76
C ASP A 58 19.92 -18.73 7.66
N PHE A 59 19.88 -18.06 6.50
CA PHE A 59 20.60 -16.80 6.25
C PHE A 59 20.34 -15.73 7.30
N LEU A 60 19.08 -15.50 7.65
CA LEU A 60 18.72 -14.48 8.64
C LEU A 60 19.31 -14.79 10.02
N ALA A 61 19.29 -16.05 10.44
CA ALA A 61 19.89 -16.48 11.70
C ALA A 61 21.42 -16.30 11.70
N GLN A 62 22.09 -16.65 10.59
CA GLN A 62 23.53 -16.44 10.43
C GLN A 62 23.90 -14.96 10.41
N ALA A 63 23.11 -14.12 9.69
CA ALA A 63 23.34 -12.69 9.62
C ALA A 63 23.16 -12.02 11.01
N LYS A 64 22.15 -12.47 11.78
CA LYS A 64 21.94 -12.04 13.17
C LYS A 64 23.17 -12.32 14.04
N GLN A 65 23.67 -13.56 14.03
CA GLN A 65 24.89 -13.92 14.80
C GLN A 65 26.11 -13.10 14.38
N GLY A 66 26.26 -12.80 13.09
CA GLY A 66 27.33 -11.93 12.59
C GLY A 66 27.17 -10.50 13.05
N ALA A 67 25.95 -9.97 13.06
CA ALA A 67 25.65 -8.63 13.57
C ALA A 67 25.91 -8.54 15.08
N GLU A 68 25.45 -9.50 15.88
CA GLU A 68 25.70 -9.59 17.33
C GLU A 68 27.21 -9.57 17.64
N PHE A 69 28.02 -10.28 16.86
CA PHE A 69 29.47 -10.24 16.97
C PHE A 69 30.02 -8.82 16.74
N LEU A 70 29.55 -8.10 15.72
CA LEU A 70 30.01 -6.74 15.44
C LEU A 70 29.52 -5.76 16.50
N PHE A 71 28.30 -5.92 17.01
CA PHE A 71 27.74 -5.12 18.10
C PHE A 71 28.57 -5.27 19.38
N ALA A 72 28.84 -6.51 19.77
CA ALA A 72 29.63 -6.81 20.99
C ALA A 72 31.08 -6.32 20.87
N LYS A 73 31.70 -6.49 19.68
CA LYS A 73 33.09 -6.16 19.47
C LYS A 73 33.35 -4.67 19.29
N TYR A 74 32.46 -3.96 18.60
CA TYR A 74 32.70 -2.58 18.17
C TYR A 74 31.69 -1.56 18.71
N GLY A 75 30.69 -1.98 19.50
CA GLY A 75 29.68 -1.07 20.06
C GLY A 75 28.79 -0.38 19.03
N ILE A 76 28.62 -1.00 17.84
CA ILE A 76 27.70 -0.55 16.79
C ILE A 76 26.29 -0.92 17.24
N LYS A 77 25.30 -0.05 16.97
CA LYS A 77 23.92 -0.30 17.39
C LYS A 77 22.98 -0.72 16.25
N ASN A 78 23.26 -0.32 15.04
CA ASN A 78 22.44 -0.64 13.87
C ASN A 78 23.31 -1.00 12.67
N LEU A 79 22.91 -2.03 11.96
CA LEU A 79 23.49 -2.44 10.68
C LEU A 79 22.43 -2.43 9.59
N ILE A 80 22.76 -1.89 8.41
CA ILE A 80 22.01 -2.11 7.18
C ILE A 80 22.93 -2.78 6.17
N ILE A 81 22.67 -4.05 5.88
CA ILE A 81 23.48 -4.85 4.95
C ILE A 81 22.83 -4.79 3.57
N THR A 82 23.53 -4.27 2.57
CA THR A 82 23.04 -4.32 1.18
C THR A 82 23.37 -5.69 0.57
N LEU A 83 22.36 -6.34 -0.03
CA LEU A 83 22.40 -7.74 -0.47
C LEU A 83 22.28 -7.85 -2.00
N SER A 84 22.64 -6.80 -2.75
CA SER A 84 22.50 -6.72 -4.21
C SER A 84 21.07 -7.02 -4.67
N GLU A 85 20.86 -8.04 -5.50
CA GLU A 85 19.57 -8.47 -6.01
C GLU A 85 18.59 -8.97 -4.94
N TYR A 86 19.06 -9.24 -3.72
CA TYR A 86 18.22 -9.67 -2.59
C TYR A 86 17.74 -8.51 -1.71
N GLY A 87 18.08 -7.27 -2.07
CA GLY A 87 17.62 -6.06 -1.39
C GLY A 87 18.48 -5.63 -0.21
N MET A 88 17.86 -5.28 0.92
CA MET A 88 18.55 -4.78 2.10
C MET A 88 18.05 -5.47 3.38
N LEU A 89 18.94 -5.64 4.36
CA LEU A 89 18.66 -6.24 5.66
C LEU A 89 19.06 -5.26 6.76
N HIS A 90 18.13 -4.87 7.62
CA HIS A 90 18.40 -4.14 8.85
C HIS A 90 18.45 -5.10 10.04
N ILE A 91 19.42 -4.89 10.94
CA ILE A 91 19.54 -5.57 12.23
C ILE A 91 19.89 -4.53 13.29
N GLY A 92 19.07 -4.43 14.35
CA GLY A 92 19.30 -3.59 15.53
C GLY A 92 19.89 -4.38 16.69
N ALA A 93 20.69 -3.71 17.53
CA ALA A 93 21.29 -4.31 18.73
C ALA A 93 20.33 -4.33 19.92
N ASP A 94 19.45 -3.35 20.02
CA ASP A 94 18.58 -3.13 21.19
C ASP A 94 17.31 -3.99 21.17
N ASP A 95 16.95 -4.56 20.00
CA ASP A 95 15.80 -5.47 19.81
C ASP A 95 16.24 -6.68 19.00
N ALA A 96 16.41 -7.79 19.66
CA ALA A 96 16.86 -9.05 19.03
C ALA A 96 15.90 -9.58 17.94
N ASP A 97 14.64 -9.13 17.94
CA ASP A 97 13.62 -9.48 16.97
C ASP A 97 13.42 -8.39 15.89
N ASP A 98 14.12 -7.26 16.00
CA ASP A 98 14.08 -6.17 15.00
C ASP A 98 15.00 -6.46 13.80
N ILE A 99 14.69 -7.56 13.10
CA ILE A 99 15.30 -7.91 11.83
C ILE A 99 14.31 -7.58 10.73
N GLN A 100 14.70 -6.72 9.79
CA GLN A 100 13.88 -6.37 8.64
C GLN A 100 14.63 -6.59 7.33
N GLN A 101 14.10 -7.46 6.50
CA GLN A 101 14.55 -7.60 5.11
C GLN A 101 13.55 -6.92 4.17
N VAL A 102 14.07 -6.06 3.30
CA VAL A 102 13.31 -5.44 2.21
C VAL A 102 13.87 -6.00 0.91
N PRO A 103 13.08 -6.75 0.13
CA PRO A 103 13.54 -7.32 -1.14
C PRO A 103 13.81 -6.20 -2.16
N THR A 104 14.69 -6.48 -3.14
CA THR A 104 14.95 -5.52 -4.22
C THR A 104 13.70 -5.24 -5.05
N GLU A 105 13.59 -4.02 -5.56
CA GLU A 105 12.48 -3.58 -6.41
C GLU A 105 12.93 -3.25 -7.84
N ALA A 106 14.19 -3.43 -8.14
CA ALA A 106 14.71 -3.24 -9.49
C ALA A 106 14.02 -4.20 -10.45
N LYS A 107 13.27 -3.65 -11.41
CA LYS A 107 12.61 -4.44 -12.48
C LYS A 107 13.59 -4.79 -13.58
N GLU A 108 14.51 -3.88 -13.90
CA GLU A 108 15.58 -4.06 -14.86
C GLU A 108 16.83 -3.44 -14.28
N VAL A 109 17.96 -4.10 -14.43
CA VAL A 109 19.24 -3.64 -13.92
C VAL A 109 20.12 -3.30 -15.14
N PHE A 110 20.42 -2.02 -15.31
CA PHE A 110 21.32 -1.54 -16.35
C PHE A 110 22.72 -1.28 -15.80
N ASP A 111 22.83 -0.62 -14.65
CA ASP A 111 24.10 -0.31 -14.01
C ASP A 111 23.92 -0.23 -12.48
N VAL A 112 24.74 -0.97 -11.74
CA VAL A 112 24.73 -0.98 -10.29
C VAL A 112 25.60 0.13 -9.65
N SER A 113 26.33 0.90 -10.48
CA SER A 113 27.19 1.97 -10.01
C SER A 113 26.41 3.07 -9.30
N GLY A 114 26.84 3.46 -8.10
CA GLY A 114 26.21 4.51 -7.31
C GLY A 114 24.96 4.08 -6.50
N ALA A 115 24.49 2.83 -6.63
CA ALA A 115 23.34 2.34 -5.84
C ALA A 115 23.60 2.39 -4.33
N GLY A 116 24.82 2.02 -3.91
CA GLY A 116 25.24 2.08 -2.51
C GLY A 116 25.30 3.51 -1.96
N ASP A 117 25.81 4.45 -2.75
CA ASP A 117 25.90 5.86 -2.40
C ASP A 117 24.49 6.50 -2.33
N THR A 118 23.62 6.14 -3.28
CA THR A 118 22.21 6.57 -3.28
C THR A 118 21.49 6.05 -2.05
N ALA A 119 21.69 4.79 -1.67
CA ALA A 119 21.14 4.23 -0.44
C ALA A 119 21.62 5.01 0.79
N LEU A 120 22.93 5.28 0.87
CA LEU A 120 23.53 6.02 1.98
C LEU A 120 22.96 7.44 2.09
N ALA A 121 22.88 8.16 0.97
CA ALA A 121 22.33 9.51 0.93
C ALA A 121 20.85 9.55 1.34
N THR A 122 20.06 8.59 0.85
CA THR A 122 18.63 8.49 1.19
C THR A 122 18.42 8.15 2.66
N LEU A 123 19.20 7.21 3.23
CA LEU A 123 19.20 6.92 4.66
C LEU A 123 19.56 8.15 5.48
N GLY A 124 20.59 8.91 5.05
CA GLY A 124 21.02 10.14 5.72
C GLY A 124 19.91 11.19 5.76
N ALA A 125 19.25 11.42 4.62
CA ALA A 125 18.14 12.37 4.52
C ALA A 125 16.94 11.93 5.38
N ALA A 126 16.52 10.67 5.28
CA ALA A 126 15.37 10.14 6.01
C ALA A 126 15.61 10.16 7.53
N LEU A 127 16.73 9.62 8.00
CA LEU A 127 17.06 9.59 9.43
C LEU A 127 17.34 10.98 10.00
N GLY A 128 17.83 11.92 9.17
CA GLY A 128 17.97 13.33 9.52
C GLY A 128 16.64 14.04 9.77
N CYS A 129 15.56 13.54 9.17
CA CYS A 129 14.17 13.98 9.40
C CYS A 129 13.45 13.13 10.46
N ASP A 130 14.14 12.40 11.30
CA ASP A 130 13.60 11.52 12.35
C ASP A 130 12.65 10.42 11.83
N THR A 131 12.77 10.05 10.55
CA THR A 131 12.03 8.93 9.98
C THR A 131 12.43 7.62 10.70
N PRO A 132 11.47 6.76 11.08
CA PRO A 132 11.78 5.45 11.64
C PRO A 132 12.68 4.64 10.70
N ILE A 133 13.63 3.89 11.26
CA ILE A 133 14.65 3.16 10.48
C ILE A 133 14.02 2.19 9.46
N LYS A 134 12.89 1.59 9.81
CA LYS A 134 12.11 0.71 8.95
C LYS A 134 11.62 1.39 7.66
N ASP A 135 11.17 2.63 7.78
CA ASP A 135 10.68 3.41 6.65
C ASP A 135 11.85 4.03 5.87
N ALA A 136 12.91 4.46 6.56
CA ALA A 136 14.15 4.89 5.93
C ALA A 136 14.78 3.79 5.07
N LEU A 137 14.75 2.52 5.54
CA LEU A 137 15.21 1.35 4.80
C LEU A 137 14.42 1.14 3.50
N LYS A 138 13.09 1.25 3.56
CA LYS A 138 12.22 1.15 2.37
C LYS A 138 12.52 2.26 1.36
N LEU A 139 12.67 3.50 1.85
CA LEU A 139 13.03 4.64 1.00
C LEU A 139 14.37 4.43 0.31
N ALA A 140 15.39 3.99 1.04
CA ALA A 140 16.72 3.72 0.50
C ALA A 140 16.71 2.60 -0.54
N ASN A 141 15.95 1.53 -0.29
CA ASN A 141 15.79 0.42 -1.24
C ASN A 141 15.08 0.87 -2.52
N THR A 142 14.05 1.71 -2.43
CA THR A 142 13.37 2.30 -3.59
C THR A 142 14.31 3.18 -4.40
N ALA A 143 15.03 4.09 -3.72
CA ALA A 143 15.96 4.99 -4.39
C ALA A 143 17.05 4.22 -5.15
N SER A 144 17.62 3.19 -4.51
CA SER A 144 18.60 2.30 -5.15
C SER A 144 18.00 1.55 -6.35
N GLY A 145 16.76 1.05 -6.22
CA GLY A 145 16.06 0.38 -7.32
C GLY A 145 15.82 1.27 -8.53
N ILE A 146 15.54 2.57 -8.33
CA ILE A 146 15.40 3.54 -9.41
C ILE A 146 16.74 3.77 -10.11
N VAL A 147 17.82 3.94 -9.33
CA VAL A 147 19.15 4.26 -9.88
C VAL A 147 19.74 3.12 -10.69
N VAL A 148 19.62 1.86 -10.24
CA VAL A 148 20.13 0.71 -10.99
C VAL A 148 19.39 0.47 -12.31
N GLY A 149 18.19 1.03 -12.48
CA GLY A 149 17.44 1.06 -13.73
C GLY A 149 17.89 2.14 -14.72
N LYS A 150 18.95 2.92 -14.40
CA LYS A 150 19.49 3.98 -15.24
C LYS A 150 20.91 3.64 -15.71
N LEU A 151 21.35 4.22 -16.82
CA LEU A 151 22.71 4.05 -17.30
C LEU A 151 23.67 4.98 -16.57
N GLY A 152 24.81 4.46 -16.12
CA GLY A 152 25.87 5.19 -15.43
C GLY A 152 25.49 5.60 -13.99
N THR A 153 26.36 6.41 -13.38
CA THR A 153 26.10 7.00 -12.06
C THR A 153 24.96 8.03 -12.16
N ALA A 154 23.76 7.61 -11.87
CA ALA A 154 22.56 8.43 -11.93
C ALA A 154 22.13 8.90 -10.53
N THR A 155 21.37 9.98 -10.49
CA THR A 155 20.68 10.47 -9.28
C THR A 155 19.21 10.11 -9.31
N VAL A 156 18.55 10.14 -8.15
CA VAL A 156 17.10 10.01 -8.02
C VAL A 156 16.48 11.35 -7.66
N SER A 157 15.44 11.75 -8.37
CA SER A 157 14.67 12.97 -8.07
C SER A 157 13.56 12.68 -7.06
N ALA A 158 13.09 13.74 -6.37
CA ALA A 158 11.93 13.65 -5.48
C ALA A 158 10.64 13.24 -6.22
N GLU A 159 10.52 13.56 -7.50
CA GLU A 159 9.39 13.17 -8.34
C GLU A 159 9.42 11.67 -8.66
N GLU A 160 10.57 11.14 -9.06
CA GLU A 160 10.76 9.70 -9.28
C GLU A 160 10.50 8.90 -8.00
N MET A 161 10.97 9.39 -6.84
CA MET A 161 10.66 8.79 -5.55
C MET A 161 9.16 8.78 -5.26
N ARG A 162 8.47 9.93 -5.44
CA ARG A 162 7.01 10.01 -5.26
C ARG A 162 6.27 9.06 -6.19
N ASN A 163 6.66 8.99 -7.43
CA ASN A 163 6.06 8.08 -8.41
C ASN A 163 6.29 6.61 -8.04
N ALA A 164 7.50 6.24 -7.63
CA ALA A 164 7.82 4.88 -7.21
C ALA A 164 7.07 4.49 -5.92
N LEU A 165 6.96 5.41 -4.94
CA LEU A 165 6.24 5.17 -3.69
C LEU A 165 4.72 5.15 -3.91
N SER A 166 4.17 6.02 -4.76
CA SER A 166 2.75 5.96 -5.14
C SER A 166 2.44 4.71 -5.96
N CYS A 167 3.39 4.21 -6.75
CA CYS A 167 3.30 2.87 -7.36
C CYS A 167 3.41 1.74 -6.33
N ARG A 168 4.01 1.94 -5.15
CA ARG A 168 4.04 0.94 -4.06
C ARG A 168 2.74 0.83 -3.30
N GLU A 169 2.10 1.93 -3.00
CA GLU A 169 0.71 1.91 -2.51
C GLU A 169 -0.21 1.20 -3.52
N THR A 170 0.24 1.13 -4.80
CA THR A 170 -0.42 0.38 -5.88
C THR A 170 0.20 -0.99 -6.20
N ALA A 171 1.35 -1.41 -5.67
CA ALA A 171 1.99 -2.70 -6.02
C ALA A 171 1.46 -3.90 -5.23
N ASP A 172 1.01 -3.71 -3.99
CA ASP A 172 0.01 -4.60 -3.38
C ASP A 172 -1.37 -4.42 -4.03
N ASN A 173 -1.48 -3.43 -4.94
CA ASN A 173 -2.68 -2.94 -5.57
C ASN A 173 -2.48 -2.68 -7.07
N ASN A 174 -1.82 -3.57 -7.80
CA ASN A 174 -1.45 -3.38 -9.22
C ASN A 174 -2.64 -3.32 -10.20
N TRP A 175 -3.84 -3.05 -9.69
CA TRP A 175 -5.03 -2.81 -10.46
C TRP A 175 -5.44 -1.34 -10.26
N PRO A 176 -5.33 -0.48 -11.29
CA PRO A 176 -5.75 0.94 -11.20
C PRO A 176 -7.16 1.12 -10.63
N GLN A 177 -8.00 0.11 -10.82
CA GLN A 177 -9.37 0.03 -10.32
C GLN A 177 -9.49 0.03 -8.79
N LYS A 178 -8.46 -0.45 -8.07
CA LYS A 178 -8.47 -0.39 -6.59
C LYS A 178 -8.49 1.04 -6.04
N ARG A 179 -8.03 2.02 -6.80
CA ARG A 179 -8.15 3.45 -6.43
C ARG A 179 -9.61 3.90 -6.35
N LYS A 180 -10.51 3.17 -7.01
CA LYS A 180 -11.96 3.42 -6.93
C LYS A 180 -12.59 2.76 -5.68
N VAL A 181 -11.93 1.78 -5.04
CA VAL A 181 -12.43 1.18 -3.78
C VAL A 181 -11.95 2.04 -2.62
N VAL A 182 -12.89 2.70 -1.95
CA VAL A 182 -12.61 3.72 -0.93
C VAL A 182 -13.31 3.42 0.38
N THR A 183 -12.74 3.90 1.48
CA THR A 183 -13.42 3.91 2.79
C THR A 183 -14.49 5.01 2.83
N LEU A 184 -15.40 4.93 3.79
CA LEU A 184 -16.42 5.99 3.97
C LEU A 184 -15.77 7.36 4.20
N GLU A 185 -14.72 7.44 5.03
CA GLU A 185 -14.00 8.69 5.29
C GLU A 185 -13.34 9.27 4.03
N GLN A 186 -12.77 8.41 3.19
CA GLN A 186 -12.22 8.84 1.89
C GLN A 186 -13.33 9.33 0.96
N ALA A 187 -14.46 8.63 0.91
CA ALA A 187 -15.61 9.01 0.09
C ALA A 187 -16.19 10.37 0.52
N GLU A 188 -16.27 10.68 1.80
CA GLU A 188 -16.69 12.00 2.30
C GLU A 188 -15.79 13.12 1.81
N LYS A 189 -14.46 12.93 1.86
CA LYS A 189 -13.48 13.90 1.34
C LYS A 189 -13.63 14.09 -0.17
N ILE A 190 -13.82 13.00 -0.92
CA ILE A 190 -14.03 13.03 -2.37
C ILE A 190 -15.33 13.80 -2.71
N VAL A 191 -16.44 13.49 -2.02
CA VAL A 191 -17.72 14.15 -2.23
C VAL A 191 -17.62 15.66 -1.93
N ALA A 192 -16.89 16.05 -0.89
CA ALA A 192 -16.67 17.46 -0.56
C ALA A 192 -15.96 18.21 -1.71
N GLU A 193 -14.95 17.60 -2.35
CA GLU A 193 -14.26 18.20 -3.50
C GLU A 193 -15.14 18.21 -4.76
N LEU A 194 -15.89 17.14 -5.02
CA LEU A 194 -16.81 17.07 -6.16
C LEU A 194 -17.91 18.14 -6.08
N ARG A 195 -18.42 18.42 -4.89
CA ARG A 195 -19.43 19.47 -4.67
C ARG A 195 -18.90 20.87 -4.95
N LYS A 196 -17.64 21.16 -4.64
CA LYS A 196 -16.99 22.42 -5.05
C LYS A 196 -16.98 22.62 -6.58
N GLN A 197 -17.01 21.50 -7.31
CA GLN A 197 -17.06 21.46 -8.77
C GLN A 197 -18.49 21.37 -9.33
N ASN A 198 -19.52 21.51 -8.49
CA ASN A 198 -20.94 21.36 -8.82
C ASN A 198 -21.28 20.02 -9.50
N LYS A 199 -20.61 18.93 -9.11
CA LYS A 199 -20.86 17.59 -9.63
C LYS A 199 -22.07 16.95 -8.97
N ILE A 200 -22.92 16.30 -9.77
CA ILE A 200 -24.09 15.54 -9.29
C ILE A 200 -23.62 14.17 -8.80
N ILE A 201 -23.87 13.87 -7.53
CA ILE A 201 -23.48 12.62 -6.87
C ILE A 201 -24.60 11.61 -6.94
N GLY A 202 -24.35 10.50 -7.60
CA GLY A 202 -25.22 9.32 -7.67
C GLY A 202 -24.81 8.25 -6.67
N PHE A 203 -25.80 7.49 -6.19
CA PHE A 203 -25.58 6.38 -5.28
C PHE A 203 -26.48 5.18 -5.62
N THR A 204 -25.92 3.99 -5.52
CA THR A 204 -26.65 2.72 -5.55
C THR A 204 -26.01 1.71 -4.61
N ASN A 205 -26.74 0.65 -4.23
CA ASN A 205 -26.21 -0.40 -3.36
C ASN A 205 -26.69 -1.79 -3.71
N GLY A 206 -25.91 -2.80 -3.32
CA GLY A 206 -26.28 -4.20 -3.48
C GLY A 206 -25.20 -5.19 -3.04
N CYS A 207 -25.54 -6.48 -3.09
CA CYS A 207 -24.58 -7.55 -2.76
C CYS A 207 -23.59 -7.84 -3.88
N PHE A 208 -24.01 -7.74 -5.13
CA PHE A 208 -23.21 -7.98 -6.34
C PHE A 208 -22.41 -9.30 -6.29
N ASP A 209 -23.00 -10.33 -5.74
CA ASP A 209 -22.36 -11.63 -5.51
C ASP A 209 -21.87 -12.29 -6.81
N CYS A 210 -22.74 -12.29 -7.84
CA CYS A 210 -22.37 -12.60 -9.22
C CYS A 210 -22.81 -11.44 -10.09
N CYS A 211 -21.87 -10.63 -10.58
CA CYS A 211 -22.19 -9.54 -11.46
C CYS A 211 -22.77 -10.09 -12.78
N HIS A 212 -23.90 -9.56 -13.24
CA HIS A 212 -24.60 -9.97 -14.45
C HIS A 212 -25.14 -8.75 -15.19
N LEU A 213 -25.64 -8.97 -16.42
CA LEU A 213 -26.13 -7.90 -17.29
C LEU A 213 -27.19 -6.99 -16.63
N GLY A 214 -28.04 -7.53 -15.74
CA GLY A 214 -28.98 -6.71 -14.97
C GLY A 214 -28.30 -5.66 -14.12
N HIS A 215 -27.23 -6.02 -13.38
CA HIS A 215 -26.44 -5.05 -12.60
C HIS A 215 -25.77 -4.00 -13.49
N LEU A 216 -25.19 -4.44 -14.64
CA LEU A 216 -24.58 -3.51 -15.59
C LEU A 216 -25.58 -2.50 -16.13
N HIS A 217 -26.79 -2.98 -16.51
CA HIS A 217 -27.89 -2.13 -16.95
C HIS A 217 -28.27 -1.10 -15.86
N SER A 218 -28.36 -1.51 -14.60
CA SER A 218 -28.67 -0.60 -13.48
C SER A 218 -27.62 0.48 -13.31
N PHE A 219 -26.32 0.15 -13.44
CA PHE A 219 -25.25 1.14 -13.35
C PHE A 219 -25.29 2.12 -14.51
N ILE A 220 -25.52 1.66 -15.75
CA ILE A 220 -25.67 2.50 -16.94
C ILE A 220 -26.84 3.47 -16.76
N GLU A 221 -27.99 2.96 -16.35
CA GLU A 221 -29.18 3.81 -16.11
C GLU A 221 -28.96 4.81 -14.99
N ALA A 222 -28.38 4.41 -13.86
CA ALA A 222 -28.05 5.31 -12.75
C ALA A 222 -27.06 6.42 -13.18
N LYS A 223 -26.06 6.06 -13.98
CA LYS A 223 -25.03 6.99 -14.48
C LYS A 223 -25.58 8.09 -15.37
N LYS A 224 -26.70 7.88 -16.06
CA LYS A 224 -27.36 8.91 -16.89
C LYS A 224 -27.87 10.10 -16.05
N HIS A 225 -28.01 9.94 -14.75
CA HIS A 225 -28.58 10.92 -13.83
C HIS A 225 -27.56 11.58 -12.89
N CYS A 226 -26.27 11.24 -13.01
CA CYS A 226 -25.21 11.77 -12.16
C CYS A 226 -23.89 11.90 -12.90
N ASP A 227 -23.01 12.77 -12.40
CA ASP A 227 -21.65 12.91 -12.90
C ASP A 227 -20.74 11.83 -12.32
N VAL A 228 -20.96 11.47 -11.04
CA VAL A 228 -20.13 10.52 -10.28
C VAL A 228 -21.04 9.53 -9.57
N LEU A 229 -20.84 8.23 -9.85
CA LEU A 229 -21.62 7.15 -9.25
C LEU A 229 -20.83 6.42 -8.16
N PHE A 230 -21.32 6.47 -6.93
CA PHE A 230 -20.86 5.66 -5.82
C PHE A 230 -21.70 4.39 -5.72
N VAL A 231 -21.03 3.24 -5.65
CA VAL A 231 -21.66 1.92 -5.48
C VAL A 231 -21.31 1.38 -4.10
N ALA A 232 -22.29 1.26 -3.21
CA ALA A 232 -22.08 0.62 -1.92
C ALA A 232 -22.34 -0.89 -2.04
N MET A 233 -21.36 -1.70 -1.61
CA MET A 233 -21.38 -3.14 -1.70
C MET A 233 -21.38 -3.77 -0.32
N ASN A 234 -22.29 -4.73 -0.08
CA ASN A 234 -22.34 -5.48 1.19
C ASN A 234 -21.06 -6.31 1.39
N SER A 235 -20.50 -6.29 2.60
CA SER A 235 -19.40 -7.15 3.01
C SER A 235 -19.76 -8.63 2.93
N ASP A 236 -18.78 -9.53 2.96
CA ASP A 236 -19.03 -10.97 2.99
C ASP A 236 -19.87 -11.37 4.20
N ALA A 237 -19.58 -10.79 5.36
CA ALA A 237 -20.35 -11.05 6.58
C ALA A 237 -21.82 -10.62 6.45
N CYS A 238 -22.07 -9.46 5.81
CA CYS A 238 -23.42 -8.98 5.54
C CYS A 238 -24.16 -9.89 4.55
N VAL A 239 -23.50 -10.30 3.48
CA VAL A 239 -24.09 -11.21 2.47
C VAL A 239 -24.46 -12.56 3.09
N LYS A 240 -23.61 -13.12 3.96
CA LYS A 240 -23.90 -14.37 4.69
C LYS A 240 -25.15 -14.23 5.55
N ARG A 241 -25.31 -13.13 6.30
CA ARG A 241 -26.50 -12.89 7.12
C ARG A 241 -27.78 -12.86 6.29
N HIS A 242 -27.74 -12.29 5.09
CA HIS A 242 -28.93 -12.10 4.25
C HIS A 242 -29.23 -13.28 3.31
N LYS A 243 -28.22 -14.02 2.85
CA LYS A 243 -28.34 -15.05 1.80
C LYS A 243 -27.91 -16.45 2.23
N GLY A 244 -27.44 -16.62 3.49
CA GLY A 244 -27.01 -17.90 4.06
C GLY A 244 -25.50 -18.16 3.92
N GLU A 245 -25.03 -19.16 4.67
CA GLU A 245 -23.61 -19.48 4.87
C GLU A 245 -22.82 -19.79 3.58
N ASN A 246 -23.50 -20.32 2.55
CA ASN A 246 -22.87 -20.64 1.26
C ASN A 246 -22.78 -19.42 0.34
N ARG A 247 -22.97 -18.21 0.86
CA ARG A 247 -22.89 -16.94 0.15
C ARG A 247 -21.95 -15.98 0.87
N PRO A 248 -21.26 -15.08 0.15
CA PRO A 248 -21.26 -14.93 -1.31
C PRO A 248 -20.45 -16.04 -2.01
N ILE A 249 -20.64 -16.19 -3.34
CA ILE A 249 -19.82 -17.08 -4.19
C ILE A 249 -18.43 -16.48 -4.41
N GLN A 250 -18.38 -15.15 -4.63
CA GLN A 250 -17.15 -14.40 -4.79
C GLN A 250 -16.87 -13.59 -3.52
N ASP A 251 -15.62 -13.63 -3.05
CA ASP A 251 -15.20 -12.87 -1.88
C ASP A 251 -15.32 -11.35 -2.11
N GLU A 252 -15.37 -10.62 -1.01
CA GLU A 252 -15.53 -9.16 -0.95
C GLU A 252 -14.50 -8.43 -1.82
N LYS A 253 -13.24 -8.85 -1.79
CA LYS A 253 -12.16 -8.23 -2.53
C LYS A 253 -12.35 -8.40 -4.04
N THR A 254 -12.73 -9.59 -4.47
CA THR A 254 -13.03 -9.90 -5.89
C THR A 254 -14.22 -9.09 -6.37
N ARG A 255 -15.31 -9.06 -5.61
CA ARG A 255 -16.52 -8.31 -5.95
C ARG A 255 -16.25 -6.81 -6.07
N ALA A 256 -15.51 -6.23 -5.11
CA ALA A 256 -15.17 -4.82 -5.13
C ALA A 256 -14.32 -4.45 -6.37
N LEU A 257 -13.35 -5.30 -6.74
CA LEU A 257 -12.50 -5.07 -7.91
C LEU A 257 -13.28 -5.20 -9.22
N LEU A 258 -14.19 -6.16 -9.33
CA LEU A 258 -15.05 -6.31 -10.51
C LEU A 258 -15.91 -5.06 -10.71
N LEU A 259 -16.55 -4.55 -9.65
CA LEU A 259 -17.33 -3.32 -9.71
C LEU A 259 -16.46 -2.11 -10.08
N ALA A 260 -15.32 -1.96 -9.45
CA ALA A 260 -14.38 -0.87 -9.73
C ALA A 260 -13.82 -0.90 -11.16
N SER A 261 -13.84 -2.07 -11.82
CA SER A 261 -13.41 -2.23 -13.21
C SER A 261 -14.45 -1.79 -14.23
N LEU A 262 -15.70 -1.56 -13.81
CA LEU A 262 -16.74 -1.08 -14.68
C LEU A 262 -16.57 0.42 -14.96
N GLU A 263 -16.71 0.81 -16.21
CA GLU A 263 -16.56 2.20 -16.65
C GLU A 263 -17.56 3.15 -15.97
N PHE A 264 -18.78 2.68 -15.77
CA PHE A 264 -19.90 3.45 -15.21
C PHE A 264 -19.85 3.59 -13.68
N VAL A 265 -18.93 2.88 -13.00
CA VAL A 265 -18.72 2.95 -11.56
C VAL A 265 -17.49 3.80 -11.27
N ASP A 266 -17.68 4.91 -10.56
CA ASP A 266 -16.57 5.80 -10.21
C ASP A 266 -15.92 5.41 -8.88
N TYR A 267 -16.74 5.05 -7.87
CA TYR A 267 -16.25 4.64 -6.55
C TYR A 267 -17.05 3.47 -5.99
N VAL A 268 -16.37 2.61 -5.24
CA VAL A 268 -16.96 1.46 -4.53
C VAL A 268 -16.68 1.61 -3.04
N ILE A 269 -17.72 1.43 -2.21
CA ILE A 269 -17.61 1.46 -0.74
C ILE A 269 -18.12 0.12 -0.21
N VAL A 270 -17.30 -0.58 0.58
CA VAL A 270 -17.73 -1.81 1.24
C VAL A 270 -18.32 -1.48 2.60
N PHE A 271 -19.49 -2.05 2.93
CA PHE A 271 -20.18 -1.83 4.20
C PHE A 271 -20.72 -3.11 4.82
N ASN A 272 -20.85 -3.11 6.14
CA ASN A 272 -21.27 -4.30 6.89
C ASN A 272 -22.67 -4.18 7.52
N ASP A 273 -23.29 -3.02 7.45
CA ASP A 273 -24.64 -2.79 7.95
C ASP A 273 -25.69 -3.47 7.05
N ASP A 274 -26.86 -3.77 7.58
CA ASP A 274 -27.93 -4.39 6.79
C ASP A 274 -28.52 -3.44 5.75
N VAL A 275 -28.47 -2.14 6.00
CA VAL A 275 -28.85 -1.06 5.08
C VAL A 275 -27.77 0.02 5.05
N PRO A 276 -27.49 0.64 3.91
CA PRO A 276 -26.42 1.61 3.77
C PRO A 276 -26.79 3.03 4.27
N MET A 277 -27.67 3.13 5.26
CA MET A 277 -28.19 4.41 5.73
C MET A 277 -27.09 5.35 6.24
N ASN A 278 -26.05 4.81 6.91
CA ASN A 278 -24.92 5.59 7.41
C ASN A 278 -24.12 6.22 6.24
N ILE A 279 -23.94 5.47 5.16
CA ILE A 279 -23.26 5.98 3.95
C ILE A 279 -24.12 7.05 3.29
N VAL A 280 -25.40 6.82 3.11
CA VAL A 280 -26.33 7.77 2.48
C VAL A 280 -26.41 9.08 3.29
N LYS A 281 -26.40 9.00 4.63
CA LYS A 281 -26.37 10.18 5.51
C LYS A 281 -25.06 10.96 5.40
N ALA A 282 -23.93 10.27 5.31
CA ALA A 282 -22.62 10.88 5.21
C ALA A 282 -22.39 11.53 3.84
N LEU A 283 -22.68 10.83 2.75
CA LEU A 283 -22.46 11.33 1.40
C LEU A 283 -23.56 12.30 0.94
N ARG A 284 -24.80 12.17 1.44
CA ARG A 284 -25.98 12.95 0.99
C ARG A 284 -26.08 13.02 -0.54
N PRO A 285 -26.20 11.88 -1.25
CA PRO A 285 -26.19 11.88 -2.72
C PRO A 285 -27.37 12.67 -3.30
N ASP A 286 -27.14 13.33 -4.43
CA ASP A 286 -28.17 14.07 -5.14
C ASP A 286 -29.17 13.13 -5.82
N VAL A 287 -28.70 11.94 -6.20
CA VAL A 287 -29.49 10.89 -6.85
C VAL A 287 -29.23 9.56 -6.17
N ILE A 288 -30.30 8.82 -5.86
CA ILE A 288 -30.22 7.42 -5.42
C ILE A 288 -31.00 6.54 -6.38
N ALA A 289 -30.40 5.45 -6.86
CA ALA A 289 -31.01 4.57 -7.87
C ALA A 289 -31.07 3.12 -7.36
N LYS A 290 -32.19 2.42 -7.56
CA LYS A 290 -32.37 1.01 -7.18
C LYS A 290 -33.44 0.34 -8.03
N GLU A 291 -33.23 -0.96 -8.35
CA GLU A 291 -34.22 -1.74 -9.08
C GLU A 291 -35.38 -2.21 -8.20
N GLY A 292 -36.61 -2.07 -8.70
CA GLY A 292 -37.79 -2.77 -8.19
C GLY A 292 -38.25 -2.42 -6.77
N TYR A 293 -37.74 -1.33 -6.19
CA TYR A 293 -38.14 -0.89 -4.87
C TYR A 293 -39.09 0.30 -4.97
N PRO A 294 -40.33 0.19 -4.51
CA PRO A 294 -41.23 1.34 -4.36
C PRO A 294 -40.65 2.37 -3.37
N ILE A 295 -40.71 3.64 -3.72
CA ILE A 295 -40.10 4.73 -2.91
C ILE A 295 -40.62 4.72 -1.47
N GLU A 296 -41.89 4.39 -1.28
CA GLU A 296 -42.59 4.34 0.03
C GLU A 296 -42.01 3.27 0.96
N LYS A 297 -41.39 2.21 0.39
CA LYS A 297 -40.78 1.09 1.14
C LYS A 297 -39.25 1.18 1.15
N TRP A 298 -38.69 2.30 0.72
CA TRP A 298 -37.25 2.49 0.57
C TRP A 298 -36.76 3.61 1.50
N PRO A 299 -36.31 3.29 2.74
CA PRO A 299 -35.96 4.29 3.76
C PRO A 299 -34.88 5.29 3.30
N GLU A 300 -33.87 4.82 2.56
CA GLU A 300 -32.78 5.67 2.04
C GLU A 300 -33.33 6.66 1.01
N ALA A 301 -34.30 6.27 0.17
CA ALA A 301 -34.95 7.16 -0.78
C ALA A 301 -35.77 8.26 -0.08
N GLN A 302 -36.49 7.89 1.00
CA GLN A 302 -37.24 8.87 1.80
C GLN A 302 -36.30 9.87 2.46
N PHE A 303 -35.15 9.42 2.96
CA PHE A 303 -34.13 10.32 3.50
C PHE A 303 -33.57 11.24 2.41
N VAL A 304 -33.28 10.72 1.21
CA VAL A 304 -32.79 11.52 0.08
C VAL A 304 -33.81 12.59 -0.33
N LEU A 305 -35.11 12.25 -0.38
CA LEU A 305 -36.19 13.20 -0.63
C LEU A 305 -36.25 14.30 0.43
N SER A 306 -35.97 14.03 1.69
CA SER A 306 -36.08 14.99 2.79
C SER A 306 -35.14 16.20 2.65
N TYR A 307 -34.10 16.12 1.85
CA TYR A 307 -33.19 17.23 1.57
C TYR A 307 -33.16 17.65 0.11
N GLY A 308 -34.14 17.22 -0.71
CA GLY A 308 -34.33 17.64 -2.10
C GLY A 308 -33.59 16.78 -3.13
N GLY A 309 -33.00 15.66 -2.74
CA GLY A 309 -32.42 14.71 -3.66
C GLY A 309 -33.47 13.90 -4.40
N LYS A 310 -33.06 13.15 -5.44
CA LYS A 310 -33.97 12.47 -6.37
C LYS A 310 -33.78 10.95 -6.33
N PRO A 311 -34.73 10.19 -5.78
CA PRO A 311 -34.76 8.73 -5.92
C PRO A 311 -35.25 8.31 -7.31
N ILE A 312 -34.61 7.30 -7.90
CA ILE A 312 -34.92 6.74 -9.20
C ILE A 312 -35.17 5.25 -9.05
N VAL A 313 -36.38 4.83 -9.36
CA VAL A 313 -36.73 3.40 -9.44
C VAL A 313 -36.39 2.91 -10.83
N LEU A 314 -35.36 2.05 -10.91
CA LEU A 314 -34.90 1.47 -12.16
C LEU A 314 -35.79 0.28 -12.55
N GLN A 315 -36.01 0.15 -13.87
CA GLN A 315 -36.69 -1.03 -14.43
C GLN A 315 -35.77 -2.24 -14.40
N ARG A 316 -36.30 -3.36 -13.94
CA ARG A 316 -35.57 -4.62 -13.93
C ARG A 316 -35.42 -5.18 -15.32
N LEU A 317 -34.22 -5.57 -15.70
CA LEU A 317 -33.98 -6.29 -16.95
C LEU A 317 -34.45 -7.75 -16.79
N GLU A 318 -35.49 -8.13 -17.53
CA GLU A 318 -36.06 -9.48 -17.43
C GLU A 318 -35.06 -10.56 -17.86
N GLY A 319 -35.12 -11.73 -17.20
CA GLY A 319 -34.26 -12.87 -17.50
C GLY A 319 -32.89 -12.89 -16.80
N TYR A 320 -32.47 -11.80 -16.17
CA TYR A 320 -31.19 -11.71 -15.51
C TYR A 320 -31.34 -11.57 -13.99
N SER A 321 -30.95 -12.63 -13.25
CA SER A 321 -30.84 -12.61 -11.79
C SER A 321 -29.75 -13.55 -11.32
N THR A 322 -29.14 -13.26 -10.17
CA THR A 322 -28.15 -14.13 -9.53
C THR A 322 -28.69 -15.55 -9.30
N SER A 323 -29.99 -15.70 -8.98
CA SER A 323 -30.63 -17.00 -8.81
C SER A 323 -30.71 -17.79 -10.11
N ASN A 324 -31.07 -17.14 -11.22
CA ASN A 324 -31.11 -17.78 -12.52
C ASN A 324 -29.72 -18.19 -13.01
N LEU A 325 -28.72 -17.39 -12.74
CA LEU A 325 -27.32 -17.70 -13.09
C LEU A 325 -26.81 -18.89 -12.29
N ALA A 326 -27.05 -18.91 -10.98
CA ALA A 326 -26.67 -20.01 -10.10
C ALA A 326 -27.42 -21.33 -10.42
N ALA A 327 -28.66 -21.25 -10.87
CA ALA A 327 -29.40 -22.43 -11.34
C ALA A 327 -28.80 -23.02 -12.63
N LYS A 328 -28.40 -22.16 -13.59
CA LYS A 328 -27.74 -22.60 -14.83
C LYS A 328 -26.32 -23.18 -14.62
N MET A 329 -25.66 -22.83 -13.53
CA MET A 329 -24.33 -23.39 -13.19
C MET A 329 -24.39 -24.73 -12.45
N LYS A 330 -25.58 -25.14 -11.97
CA LYS A 330 -25.81 -26.41 -11.25
C LYS A 330 -26.38 -27.52 -12.14
N GLY A 331 -26.80 -27.23 -13.34
CA GLY A 331 -27.23 -28.18 -14.37
C GLY A 331 -26.20 -28.34 -15.46
#